data_63932d9446ad1443efa53d997961c5cd
#
_entry.id   63932d9446ad1443efa53d997961c5cd
#
_cell.length_a   1.000
_cell.length_b   1.000
_cell.length_c   1.000
_cell.angle_alpha   90.00
_cell.angle_beta   90.00
_cell.angle_gamma   90.00
#
_symmetry.space_group_name_H-M   'P 1'
#
loop_
_entity.id
_entity.type
_entity.pdbx_description
1 polymer ?
#
loop_
_entity_poly.entity_id
_entity_poly.type
_entity_poly.pdbx_seq_one_letter_code
_entity_poly.pdbx_strand_id
1 'polypeptide(L)'
;MNDELCISVTDKEKEEKILSVLGLCARSRELIMGVPQICDALGSEKKKGKGKYPLIIFESSDTSPNTHKRISDKCAYYKVKHIRLATDGGTLAQRLGKTSMLAAVAVTNKNLCLLAEKYI
;
A
#
# COMPACT_ATOMS: atom_id res chain seq x y z
N MET A 1 -16.26 10.41 -7.13
CA MET A 1 -16.10 9.19 -6.33
C MET A 1 -14.84 8.49 -6.72
N ASN A 2 -13.98 8.23 -5.73
CA ASN A 2 -12.64 7.76 -6.02
C ASN A 2 -12.48 6.23 -5.92
N ASP A 3 -13.54 5.53 -5.47
CA ASP A 3 -13.47 4.07 -5.30
C ASP A 3 -13.27 3.34 -6.62
N GLU A 4 -13.72 3.90 -7.73
CA GLU A 4 -13.54 3.28 -9.03
C GLU A 4 -12.07 3.23 -9.46
N LEU A 5 -11.21 4.02 -8.80
CA LEU A 5 -9.77 3.99 -9.05
C LEU A 5 -9.06 2.96 -8.18
N CYS A 6 -9.78 2.34 -7.26
CA CYS A 6 -9.22 1.33 -6.38
C CYS A 6 -9.40 -0.05 -7.02
N ILE A 7 -8.29 -0.74 -7.20
CA ILE A 7 -8.29 -2.08 -7.80
C ILE A 7 -8.26 -3.11 -6.68
N SER A 8 -9.19 -4.08 -6.73
CA SER A 8 -9.23 -5.15 -5.74
C SER A 8 -8.54 -6.39 -6.25
N VAL A 9 -7.70 -7.00 -5.43
CA VAL A 9 -7.04 -8.26 -5.75
C VAL A 9 -7.86 -9.38 -5.13
N THR A 10 -8.36 -10.29 -5.96
CA THR A 10 -9.19 -11.41 -5.52
C THR A 10 -8.55 -12.77 -5.75
N ASP A 11 -7.51 -12.85 -6.57
CA ASP A 11 -6.80 -14.09 -6.88
C ASP A 11 -5.80 -14.38 -5.75
N LYS A 12 -5.96 -15.51 -5.08
CA LYS A 12 -5.12 -15.87 -3.93
C LYS A 12 -3.65 -16.05 -4.27
N GLU A 13 -3.35 -16.62 -5.43
CA GLU A 13 -1.96 -16.81 -5.86
C GLU A 13 -1.28 -15.48 -6.11
N LYS A 14 -1.98 -14.58 -6.79
CA LYS A 14 -1.44 -13.24 -7.06
C LYS A 14 -1.24 -12.46 -5.78
N GLU A 15 -2.21 -12.56 -4.87
CA GLU A 15 -2.11 -11.87 -3.59
C GLU A 15 -0.93 -12.39 -2.77
N GLU A 16 -0.72 -13.71 -2.75
CA GLU A 16 0.42 -14.29 -2.04
C GLU A 16 1.74 -13.76 -2.58
N LYS A 17 1.85 -13.62 -3.89
CA LYS A 17 3.03 -13.06 -4.52
C LYS A 17 3.22 -11.59 -4.17
N ILE A 18 2.13 -10.83 -4.14
CA ILE A 18 2.17 -9.43 -3.71
C ILE A 18 2.66 -9.34 -2.26
N LEU A 19 2.12 -10.17 -1.37
CA LEU A 19 2.54 -10.17 0.03
C LEU A 19 4.02 -10.50 0.18
N SER A 20 4.53 -11.42 -0.65
CA SER A 20 5.96 -11.74 -0.64
C SER A 20 6.81 -10.55 -1.06
N VAL A 21 6.36 -9.80 -2.09
CA VAL A 21 7.05 -8.59 -2.52
C VAL A 21 7.01 -7.53 -1.42
N LEU A 22 5.87 -7.38 -0.74
CA LEU A 22 5.75 -6.43 0.36
C LEU A 22 6.68 -6.79 1.52
N GLY A 23 6.84 -8.08 1.80
CA GLY A 23 7.79 -8.55 2.79
C GLY A 23 9.22 -8.17 2.42
N LEU A 24 9.58 -8.32 1.16
CA LEU A 24 10.88 -7.90 0.66
C LEU A 24 11.06 -6.38 0.80
N CYS A 25 10.03 -5.60 0.48
CA CYS A 25 10.05 -4.15 0.64
C CYS A 25 10.29 -3.77 2.10
N ALA A 26 9.62 -4.45 3.02
CA ALA A 26 9.78 -4.18 4.45
C ALA A 26 11.21 -4.45 4.91
N ARG A 27 11.78 -5.58 4.49
CA ARG A 27 13.15 -5.94 4.86
C ARG A 27 14.17 -4.98 4.27
N SER A 28 13.87 -4.41 3.10
CA SER A 28 14.76 -3.46 2.41
C SER A 28 14.52 -2.02 2.85
N ARG A 29 13.60 -1.79 3.78
CA ARG A 29 13.21 -0.45 4.24
C ARG A 29 12.68 0.43 3.11
N GLU A 30 12.02 -0.20 2.15
CA GLU A 30 11.42 0.46 1.00
C GLU A 30 9.89 0.45 1.10
N LEU A 31 9.37 0.46 2.34
CA LEU A 31 7.95 0.38 2.60
C LEU A 31 7.56 1.38 3.68
N ILE A 32 6.52 2.17 3.41
CA ILE A 32 5.92 3.04 4.42
C ILE A 32 4.71 2.32 4.97
N MET A 33 4.63 2.18 6.29
CA MET A 33 3.55 1.45 6.95
C MET A 33 2.67 2.37 7.77
N GLY A 34 1.36 2.27 7.54
CA GLY A 34 0.38 3.04 8.28
C GLY A 34 -0.13 4.26 7.53
N VAL A 35 -1.43 4.55 7.69
CA VAL A 35 -2.09 5.62 6.97
C VAL A 35 -1.51 7.01 7.29
N PRO A 36 -1.27 7.37 8.57
CA PRO A 36 -0.71 8.69 8.86
C PRO A 36 0.63 8.91 8.17
N GLN A 37 1.50 7.92 8.20
CA GLN A 37 2.83 8.01 7.59
C GLN A 37 2.74 8.12 6.07
N ILE A 38 1.80 7.39 5.46
CA ILE A 38 1.58 7.46 4.02
C ILE A 38 1.09 8.83 3.61
N CYS A 39 0.11 9.36 4.33
CA CYS A 39 -0.44 10.69 4.03
C CYS A 39 0.62 11.77 4.18
N ASP A 40 1.45 11.66 5.20
CA ASP A 40 2.56 12.58 5.43
C ASP A 40 3.55 12.57 4.26
N ALA A 41 3.91 11.36 3.82
CA ALA A 41 4.84 11.20 2.71
C ALA A 41 4.26 11.73 1.40
N LEU A 42 2.98 11.49 1.14
CA LEU A 42 2.32 11.99 -0.06
C LEU A 42 2.32 13.52 -0.12
N GLY A 43 2.16 14.17 1.02
CA GLY A 43 2.14 15.63 1.10
C GLY A 43 3.51 16.27 1.03
N SER A 44 4.58 15.48 1.02
CA SER A 44 5.95 16.01 1.03
C SER A 44 6.55 16.03 -0.37
N GLU A 45 6.51 17.20 -1.00
CA GLU A 45 7.13 17.38 -2.32
C GLU A 45 8.63 17.10 -2.30
N LYS A 46 9.26 17.31 -1.15
CA LYS A 46 10.72 17.11 -1.01
C LYS A 46 11.12 15.66 -1.16
N LYS A 47 10.21 14.72 -0.88
CA LYS A 47 10.50 13.28 -0.98
C LYS A 47 10.19 12.71 -2.36
N LYS A 48 9.48 13.45 -3.19
CA LYS A 48 9.11 12.99 -4.52
C LYS A 48 10.36 12.81 -5.38
N GLY A 49 10.51 11.62 -5.95
CA GLY A 49 11.67 11.30 -6.77
C GLY A 49 12.92 10.93 -6.01
N LYS A 50 12.89 10.89 -4.68
CA LYS A 50 14.05 10.58 -3.85
C LYS A 50 13.98 9.20 -3.17
N GLY A 51 13.15 8.31 -3.69
CA GLY A 51 13.05 6.95 -3.18
C GLY A 51 12.32 6.81 -1.85
N LYS A 52 11.67 7.87 -1.37
CA LYS A 52 10.91 7.83 -0.13
C LYS A 52 9.46 8.26 -0.33
N TYR A 53 9.04 8.36 -1.57
CA TYR A 53 7.70 8.77 -1.91
C TYR A 53 6.84 7.56 -2.26
N PRO A 54 5.58 7.48 -1.81
CA PRO A 54 4.70 6.36 -2.15
C PRO A 54 4.47 6.26 -3.65
N LEU A 55 4.73 5.08 -4.21
CA LEU A 55 4.51 4.82 -5.63
C LEU A 55 3.26 4.00 -5.88
N ILE A 56 2.89 3.15 -4.92
CA ILE A 56 1.68 2.34 -4.97
C ILE A 56 1.26 2.06 -3.53
N ILE A 57 -0.04 2.10 -3.27
CA ILE A 57 -0.58 1.89 -1.93
C ILE A 57 -1.45 0.64 -1.91
N PHE A 58 -1.17 -0.26 -0.96
CA PHE A 58 -1.95 -1.46 -0.73
C PHE A 58 -2.73 -1.31 0.57
N GLU A 59 -4.04 -1.44 0.47
CA GLU A 59 -4.96 -1.31 1.60
C GLU A 59 -5.46 -2.69 2.03
N SER A 60 -5.56 -2.92 3.34
CA SER A 60 -6.11 -4.18 3.85
C SER A 60 -7.62 -4.24 3.61
N SER A 61 -8.18 -5.46 3.74
CA SER A 61 -9.60 -5.70 3.42
C SER A 61 -10.58 -5.17 4.46
N ASP A 62 -10.12 -4.94 5.68
CA ASP A 62 -10.99 -4.63 6.82
C ASP A 62 -10.87 -3.19 7.33
N THR A 63 -10.46 -2.28 6.46
CA THR A 63 -10.42 -0.86 6.82
C THR A 63 -11.83 -0.33 7.03
N SER A 64 -11.97 0.62 7.95
CA SER A 64 -13.25 1.29 8.15
C SER A 64 -13.61 2.14 6.93
N PRO A 65 -14.90 2.45 6.71
CA PRO A 65 -15.28 3.30 5.59
C PRO A 65 -14.58 4.65 5.58
N ASN A 66 -14.37 5.25 6.75
CA ASN A 66 -13.68 6.54 6.84
C ASN A 66 -12.21 6.42 6.44
N THR A 67 -11.54 5.36 6.87
CA THR A 67 -10.14 5.12 6.51
C THR A 67 -10.01 4.84 5.02
N HIS A 68 -10.90 4.00 4.48
CA HIS A 68 -10.91 3.69 3.06
C HIS A 68 -11.09 4.97 2.23
N LYS A 69 -12.04 5.81 2.62
CA LYS A 69 -12.30 7.06 1.92
C LYS A 69 -11.07 7.97 1.96
N ARG A 70 -10.42 8.08 3.12
CA ARG A 70 -9.21 8.90 3.27
C ARG A 70 -8.11 8.42 2.34
N ILE A 71 -7.89 7.12 2.26
CA ILE A 71 -6.87 6.54 1.37
C ILE A 71 -7.24 6.80 -0.08
N SER A 72 -8.50 6.54 -0.46
CA SER A 72 -8.97 6.73 -1.83
C SER A 72 -8.83 8.18 -2.28
N ASP A 73 -9.22 9.12 -1.42
CA ASP A 73 -9.14 10.55 -1.75
C ASP A 73 -7.68 10.97 -1.95
N LYS A 74 -6.78 10.51 -1.08
CA LYS A 74 -5.35 10.85 -1.20
C LYS A 74 -4.73 10.24 -2.44
N CYS A 75 -5.06 8.98 -2.73
CA CYS A 75 -4.55 8.32 -3.93
C CYS A 75 -5.01 9.04 -5.20
N ALA A 76 -6.26 9.45 -5.24
CA ALA A 76 -6.80 10.17 -6.39
C ALA A 76 -6.14 11.54 -6.53
N TYR A 77 -5.98 12.26 -5.42
CA TYR A 77 -5.40 13.59 -5.44
C TYR A 77 -3.94 13.58 -5.91
N TYR A 78 -3.16 12.64 -5.38
CA TYR A 78 -1.73 12.56 -5.71
C TYR A 78 -1.44 11.63 -6.88
N LYS A 79 -2.47 11.04 -7.49
CA LYS A 79 -2.37 10.15 -8.65
C LYS A 79 -1.47 8.95 -8.39
N VAL A 80 -1.69 8.31 -7.25
CA VAL A 80 -0.96 7.11 -6.83
C VAL A 80 -1.90 5.91 -6.96
N LYS A 81 -1.38 4.78 -7.46
CA LYS A 81 -2.17 3.57 -7.58
C LYS A 81 -2.65 3.07 -6.22
N HIS A 82 -3.90 2.64 -6.17
CA HIS A 82 -4.55 2.19 -4.95
C HIS A 82 -5.08 0.78 -5.17
N ILE A 83 -4.54 -0.18 -4.42
CA ILE A 83 -4.88 -1.59 -4.53
C ILE A 83 -5.46 -2.06 -3.21
N ARG A 84 -6.61 -2.72 -3.24
CA ARG A 84 -7.19 -3.30 -2.04
C ARG A 84 -6.95 -4.80 -2.03
N LEU A 85 -6.36 -5.28 -0.93
CA LEU A 85 -6.05 -6.69 -0.75
C LEU A 85 -7.25 -7.42 -0.14
N ALA A 86 -7.30 -8.73 -0.30
CA ALA A 86 -8.25 -9.57 0.43
C ALA A 86 -7.75 -9.90 1.83
N THR A 87 -6.49 -9.58 2.12
CA THR A 87 -5.85 -9.82 3.41
C THR A 87 -6.25 -8.76 4.42
N ASP A 88 -6.62 -9.17 5.63
CA ASP A 88 -6.96 -8.24 6.70
C ASP A 88 -5.72 -7.57 7.29
N GLY A 89 -5.94 -6.49 8.04
CA GLY A 89 -4.85 -5.70 8.61
C GLY A 89 -3.97 -6.44 9.60
N GLY A 90 -4.56 -7.34 10.38
CA GLY A 90 -3.80 -8.15 11.33
C GLY A 90 -2.88 -9.13 10.64
N THR A 91 -3.38 -9.82 9.62
CA THR A 91 -2.58 -10.76 8.84
C THR A 91 -1.50 -10.04 8.06
N LEU A 92 -1.83 -8.88 7.48
CA LEU A 92 -0.85 -8.06 6.77
C LEU A 92 0.29 -7.67 7.70
N ALA A 93 -0.04 -7.20 8.90
CA ALA A 93 0.98 -6.83 9.90
C ALA A 93 1.88 -8.01 10.24
N GLN A 94 1.28 -9.17 10.49
CA GLN A 94 2.01 -10.38 10.82
C GLN A 94 2.99 -10.76 9.71
N ARG A 95 2.54 -10.69 8.46
CA ARG A 95 3.38 -11.02 7.29
C ARG A 95 4.55 -10.05 7.16
N LEU A 96 4.42 -8.84 7.66
CA LEU A 96 5.48 -7.81 7.59
C LEU A 96 6.28 -7.68 8.88
N GLY A 97 6.07 -8.58 9.83
CA GLY A 97 6.81 -8.58 11.08
C GLY A 97 6.38 -7.52 12.08
N LYS A 98 5.13 -7.09 12.01
CA LYS A 98 4.57 -6.09 12.91
C LYS A 98 3.54 -6.74 13.84
N THR A 99 3.36 -6.13 15.00
CA THR A 99 2.39 -6.63 16.00
C THR A 99 1.08 -5.86 15.97
N SER A 100 1.11 -4.63 15.46
CA SER A 100 -0.09 -3.81 15.35
C SER A 100 -0.68 -3.91 13.96
N MET A 101 -2.01 -3.95 13.90
CA MET A 101 -2.77 -4.00 12.67
C MET A 101 -2.36 -2.89 11.70
N LEU A 102 -2.25 -3.23 10.43
CA LEU A 102 -1.89 -2.27 9.38
C LEU A 102 -3.07 -2.07 8.43
N ALA A 103 -3.54 -0.83 8.32
CA ALA A 103 -4.61 -0.50 7.39
C ALA A 103 -4.09 -0.38 5.95
N ALA A 104 -2.87 0.12 5.80
CA ALA A 104 -2.29 0.31 4.48
C ALA A 104 -0.78 0.36 4.54
N VAL A 105 -0.15 0.02 3.42
CA VAL A 105 1.30 0.13 3.23
C VAL A 105 1.57 0.71 1.84
N ALA A 106 2.71 1.37 1.68
CA ALA A 106 3.08 1.97 0.41
C ALA A 106 4.49 1.59 0.03
N VAL A 107 4.68 1.18 -1.22
CA VAL A 107 5.99 0.83 -1.75
C VAL A 107 6.66 2.09 -2.28
N THR A 108 7.91 2.30 -1.93
CA THR A 108 8.67 3.49 -2.34
C THR A 108 9.77 3.21 -3.35
N ASN A 109 10.11 1.95 -3.58
CA ASN A 109 11.13 1.56 -4.54
C ASN A 109 10.49 1.25 -5.89
N LYS A 110 10.97 1.90 -6.95
CA LYS A 110 10.41 1.76 -8.29
C LYS A 110 10.47 0.33 -8.80
N ASN A 111 11.59 -0.35 -8.62
CA ASN A 111 11.75 -1.72 -9.11
C ASN A 111 10.82 -2.69 -8.38
N LEU A 112 10.68 -2.53 -7.07
CA LEU A 112 9.79 -3.37 -6.27
C LEU A 112 8.33 -3.06 -6.59
N CYS A 113 8.02 -1.80 -6.87
CA CYS A 113 6.69 -1.40 -7.32
C CYS A 113 6.32 -2.11 -8.63
N LEU A 114 7.23 -2.10 -9.60
CA LEU A 114 7.02 -2.78 -10.88
C LEU A 114 6.84 -4.29 -10.68
N LEU A 115 7.61 -4.88 -9.77
CA LEU A 115 7.48 -6.30 -9.47
C LEU A 115 6.11 -6.62 -8.91
N ALA A 116 5.62 -5.80 -7.96
CA ALA A 116 4.30 -6.01 -7.39
C ALA A 116 3.19 -5.83 -8.44
N GLU A 117 3.37 -4.88 -9.35
CA GLU A 117 2.37 -4.61 -10.38
C GLU A 117 2.15 -5.79 -11.34
N LYS A 118 3.11 -6.70 -11.45
CA LYS A 118 2.95 -7.89 -12.26
C LYS A 118 1.80 -8.78 -11.78
N TYR A 119 1.44 -8.67 -10.51
CA TYR A 119 0.46 -9.56 -9.87
C TYR A 119 -0.88 -8.88 -9.61
N ILE A 120 -1.08 -7.71 -10.15
CA ILE A 120 -2.36 -6.99 -9.99
C ILE A 120 -3.34 -7.29 -11.11
#